data_5dc776200c739c3f45b455f2bc612d37
#
_entry.id   5dc776200c739c3f45b455f2bc612d37
#
_cell.length_a   1.000
_cell.length_b   1.000
_cell.length_c   1.000
_cell.angle_alpha   90.00
_cell.angle_beta   90.00
_cell.angle_gamma   90.00
#
_symmetry.space_group_name_H-M   'P 1'
#
loop_
_entity.id
_entity.type
_entity.pdbx_description
1 polymer ?
#
loop_
_entity_poly.entity_id
_entity_poly.type
_entity_poly.pdbx_seq_one_letter_code
_entity_poly.pdbx_strand_id
1 'polypeptide(L)'
;MTQSLKARLAAKPILLAPGVYDPLTALLAVKAGAEALYVSGAAISYTRLGQPDIGLAAMTEVADTVLMIRDRVAAPLIVDADNGHGNALNMQRTMRLFERAGADALQIEDQSYPKRCGHLAEKRLVSTAEMVGKIAAAVDARHSAETLVIARTDAIAVEGFAAAIDRAGRYAEAGADALFVE
;
A
#
# COMPACT_ATOMS: atom_id res chain seq x y z
N MET A 1 -12.72 19.10 -11.00
CA MET A 1 -12.67 18.20 -9.84
C MET A 1 -11.91 16.98 -10.31
N THR A 2 -10.83 16.60 -9.64
CA THR A 2 -10.11 15.35 -9.91
C THR A 2 -11.03 14.17 -9.58
N GLN A 3 -11.14 13.21 -10.50
CA GLN A 3 -11.90 11.98 -10.29
C GLN A 3 -11.29 11.20 -9.12
N SER A 4 -12.12 10.59 -8.25
CA SER A 4 -11.60 9.73 -7.17
C SER A 4 -10.86 8.51 -7.74
N LEU A 5 -9.89 7.96 -6.99
CA LEU A 5 -9.16 6.76 -7.39
C LEU A 5 -10.12 5.60 -7.70
N LYS A 6 -11.11 5.41 -6.85
CA LYS A 6 -12.14 4.37 -7.00
C LYS A 6 -12.90 4.50 -8.33
N ALA A 7 -13.36 5.70 -8.65
CA ALA A 7 -14.03 5.96 -9.90
C ALA A 7 -13.10 5.80 -11.12
N ARG A 8 -11.82 6.19 -10.99
CA ARG A 8 -10.83 6.01 -12.06
C ARG A 8 -10.48 4.55 -12.30
N LEU A 9 -10.40 3.72 -11.26
CA LEU A 9 -10.16 2.27 -11.38
C LEU A 9 -11.34 1.54 -12.02
N ALA A 10 -12.56 1.99 -11.78
CA ALA A 10 -13.75 1.43 -12.42
C ALA A 10 -13.84 1.80 -13.91
N ALA A 11 -13.17 2.85 -14.36
CA ALA A 11 -13.11 3.28 -15.75
C ALA A 11 -12.01 2.50 -16.51
N LYS A 12 -12.27 2.22 -17.79
CA LYS A 12 -11.23 1.67 -18.70
C LYS A 12 -10.68 2.82 -19.56
N PRO A 13 -9.42 2.77 -19.98
CA PRO A 13 -8.41 1.71 -19.91
C PRO A 13 -7.66 1.63 -18.57
N ILE A 14 -6.65 0.74 -18.51
CA ILE A 14 -5.76 0.53 -17.36
C ILE A 14 -5.17 1.84 -16.85
N LEU A 15 -5.01 1.97 -15.53
CA LEU A 15 -4.36 3.09 -14.86
C LEU A 15 -2.89 2.76 -14.61
N LEU A 16 -1.99 3.64 -15.05
CA LEU A 16 -0.58 3.60 -14.67
C LEU A 16 -0.35 4.51 -13.47
N ALA A 17 0.21 3.96 -12.41
CA ALA A 17 0.62 4.68 -11.20
C ALA A 17 2.13 4.54 -11.02
N PRO A 18 2.96 5.47 -11.55
CA PRO A 18 4.41 5.40 -11.40
C PRO A 18 4.83 5.52 -9.94
N GLY A 19 5.93 4.83 -9.58
CA GLY A 19 6.53 4.88 -8.26
C GLY A 19 7.16 6.25 -7.97
N VAL A 20 6.80 6.84 -6.83
CA VAL A 20 7.35 8.11 -6.34
C VAL A 20 7.74 7.98 -4.88
N TYR A 21 8.60 8.85 -4.38
CA TYR A 21 9.14 8.75 -3.02
C TYR A 21 9.44 10.11 -2.38
N ASP A 22 9.20 11.20 -3.10
CA ASP A 22 9.34 12.57 -2.62
C ASP A 22 8.47 13.55 -3.44
N PRO A 23 8.31 14.81 -3.00
CA PRO A 23 7.51 15.81 -3.72
C PRO A 23 8.02 16.12 -5.13
N LEU A 24 9.32 16.02 -5.39
CA LEU A 24 9.88 16.32 -6.71
C LEU A 24 9.52 15.23 -7.72
N THR A 25 9.72 13.96 -7.36
CA THR A 25 9.36 12.84 -8.23
C THR A 25 7.86 12.80 -8.49
N ALA A 26 7.03 13.09 -7.48
CA ALA A 26 5.59 13.20 -7.63
C ALA A 26 5.18 14.32 -8.61
N LEU A 27 5.77 15.51 -8.48
CA LEU A 27 5.51 16.64 -9.37
C LEU A 27 5.94 16.32 -10.81
N LEU A 28 7.09 15.68 -11.01
CA LEU A 28 7.57 15.29 -12.34
C LEU A 28 6.65 14.25 -12.98
N ALA A 29 6.20 13.23 -12.21
CA ALA A 29 5.28 12.22 -12.70
C ALA A 29 3.94 12.83 -13.14
N VAL A 30 3.35 13.73 -12.34
CA VAL A 30 2.11 14.43 -12.71
C VAL A 30 2.31 15.31 -13.96
N LYS A 31 3.43 16.02 -14.05
CA LYS A 31 3.76 16.81 -15.26
C LYS A 31 3.94 15.94 -16.50
N ALA A 32 4.38 14.69 -16.34
CA ALA A 32 4.47 13.71 -17.41
C ALA A 32 3.12 13.06 -17.78
N GLY A 33 2.04 13.41 -17.09
CA GLY A 33 0.69 12.93 -17.38
C GLY A 33 0.21 11.77 -16.51
N ALA A 34 0.89 11.45 -15.41
CA ALA A 34 0.42 10.43 -14.47
C ALA A 34 -0.91 10.85 -13.83
N GLU A 35 -1.90 9.96 -13.88
CA GLU A 35 -3.24 10.18 -13.32
C GLU A 35 -3.34 9.72 -11.86
N ALA A 36 -2.44 8.86 -11.39
CA ALA A 36 -2.28 8.42 -10.01
C ALA A 36 -0.80 8.13 -9.73
N LEU A 37 -0.41 8.08 -8.47
CA LEU A 37 0.98 7.85 -8.04
C LEU A 37 1.04 6.70 -7.03
N TYR A 38 2.11 5.90 -7.08
CA TYR A 38 2.41 4.89 -6.08
C TYR A 38 3.54 5.37 -5.18
N VAL A 39 3.25 5.64 -3.91
CA VAL A 39 4.25 6.05 -2.92
C VAL A 39 4.96 4.79 -2.42
N SER A 40 6.19 4.59 -2.91
CA SER A 40 6.96 3.36 -2.70
C SER A 40 7.72 3.35 -1.38
N GLY A 41 7.40 2.39 -0.50
CA GLY A 41 8.13 2.17 0.76
C GLY A 41 9.60 1.82 0.53
N ALA A 42 9.88 0.97 -0.46
CA ALA A 42 11.25 0.61 -0.84
C ALA A 42 12.07 1.84 -1.28
N ALA A 43 11.50 2.69 -2.14
CA ALA A 43 12.19 3.88 -2.61
C ALA A 43 12.41 4.90 -1.48
N ILE A 44 11.46 5.03 -0.54
CA ILE A 44 11.63 5.84 0.68
C ILE A 44 12.80 5.29 1.52
N SER A 45 12.88 3.98 1.73
CA SER A 45 13.98 3.37 2.47
C SER A 45 15.33 3.66 1.83
N TYR A 46 15.44 3.50 0.51
CA TYR A 46 16.69 3.79 -0.23
C TYR A 46 17.06 5.26 -0.19
N THR A 47 16.13 6.17 -0.37
CA THR A 47 16.45 7.60 -0.56
C THR A 47 16.53 8.37 0.75
N ARG A 48 15.70 8.04 1.75
CA ARG A 48 15.66 8.72 3.04
C ARG A 48 16.65 8.14 4.04
N LEU A 49 16.81 6.80 4.04
CA LEU A 49 17.64 6.10 5.02
C LEU A 49 18.97 5.59 4.43
N GLY A 50 19.10 5.51 3.11
CA GLY A 50 20.24 4.84 2.46
C GLY A 50 20.31 3.36 2.81
N GLN A 51 19.19 2.72 3.10
CA GLN A 51 19.09 1.35 3.61
C GLN A 51 18.19 0.48 2.69
N PRO A 52 18.43 -0.83 2.66
CA PRO A 52 17.57 -1.74 1.94
C PRO A 52 16.15 -1.77 2.53
N ASP A 53 15.20 -2.18 1.70
CA ASP A 53 13.79 -2.30 2.07
C ASP A 53 13.53 -3.58 2.89
N ILE A 54 13.72 -3.49 4.18
CA ILE A 54 13.58 -4.56 5.17
C ILE A 54 12.77 -4.13 6.40
N GLY A 55 11.83 -3.20 6.22
CA GLY A 55 10.96 -2.72 7.28
C GLY A 55 11.63 -1.75 8.25
N LEU A 56 12.65 -0.99 7.81
CA LEU A 56 13.35 0.00 8.64
C LEU A 56 12.65 1.35 8.66
N ALA A 57 11.98 1.74 7.57
CA ALA A 57 11.23 2.99 7.52
C ALA A 57 10.06 2.96 8.52
N ALA A 58 10.06 3.91 9.44
CA ALA A 58 8.97 4.00 10.41
C ALA A 58 7.69 4.49 9.75
N MET A 59 6.53 4.02 10.26
CA MET A 59 5.20 4.45 9.81
C MET A 59 5.07 5.99 9.72
N THR A 60 5.65 6.71 10.68
CA THR A 60 5.62 8.18 10.72
C THR A 60 6.46 8.81 9.62
N GLU A 61 7.59 8.21 9.25
CA GLU A 61 8.45 8.70 8.16
C GLU A 61 7.77 8.54 6.81
N VAL A 62 7.04 7.43 6.61
CA VAL A 62 6.20 7.23 5.41
C VAL A 62 5.07 8.26 5.39
N ALA A 63 4.35 8.45 6.50
CA ALA A 63 3.26 9.44 6.61
C ALA A 63 3.74 10.87 6.31
N ASP A 64 4.91 11.27 6.83
CA ASP A 64 5.51 12.58 6.55
C ASP A 64 5.79 12.75 5.05
N THR A 65 6.30 11.69 4.39
CA THR A 65 6.55 11.70 2.96
C THR A 65 5.25 11.84 2.17
N VAL A 66 4.20 11.10 2.55
CA VAL A 66 2.87 11.20 1.93
C VAL A 66 2.31 12.62 2.06
N LEU A 67 2.39 13.21 3.24
CA LEU A 67 1.94 14.59 3.50
C LEU A 67 2.68 15.61 2.61
N MET A 68 4.01 15.53 2.57
CA MET A 68 4.82 16.41 1.72
C MET A 68 4.49 16.27 0.23
N ILE A 69 4.21 15.04 -0.26
CA ILE A 69 3.78 14.79 -1.63
C ILE A 69 2.40 15.40 -1.84
N ARG A 70 1.44 15.18 -0.93
CA ARG A 70 0.07 15.69 -1.02
C ARG A 70 0.01 17.22 -1.07
N ASP A 71 0.89 17.91 -0.37
CA ASP A 71 1.00 19.37 -0.42
C ASP A 71 1.37 19.91 -1.82
N ARG A 72 1.93 19.07 -2.69
CA ARG A 72 2.41 19.46 -4.03
C ARG A 72 1.56 18.96 -5.18
N VAL A 73 0.82 17.85 -5.00
CA VAL A 73 0.05 17.24 -6.08
C VAL A 73 -1.35 16.84 -5.60
N ALA A 74 -2.34 16.99 -6.50
CA ALA A 74 -3.71 16.58 -6.25
C ALA A 74 -4.03 15.18 -6.82
N ALA A 75 -3.09 14.56 -7.54
CA ALA A 75 -3.28 13.22 -8.09
C ALA A 75 -3.48 12.18 -6.96
N PRO A 76 -4.33 11.16 -7.15
CA PRO A 76 -4.51 10.09 -6.19
C PRO A 76 -3.19 9.41 -5.78
N LEU A 77 -3.03 9.14 -4.49
CA LEU A 77 -1.85 8.48 -3.90
C LEU A 77 -2.21 7.08 -3.42
N ILE A 78 -1.60 6.07 -4.02
CA ILE A 78 -1.58 4.70 -3.53
C ILE A 78 -0.33 4.55 -2.68
N VAL A 79 -0.48 4.24 -1.41
CA VAL A 79 0.64 4.21 -0.46
C VAL A 79 1.00 2.79 -0.08
N ASP A 80 2.28 2.45 -0.22
CA ASP A 80 2.86 1.24 0.34
C ASP A 80 2.86 1.34 1.87
N ALA A 81 2.07 0.50 2.51
CA ALA A 81 1.93 0.44 3.96
C ALA A 81 2.63 -0.80 4.56
N ASP A 82 3.55 -1.41 3.81
CA ASP A 82 4.23 -2.63 4.22
C ASP A 82 3.21 -3.69 4.73
N ASN A 83 3.49 -4.32 5.86
CA ASN A 83 2.58 -5.27 6.51
C ASN A 83 1.58 -4.61 7.48
N GLY A 84 1.37 -3.29 7.38
CA GLY A 84 0.53 -2.51 8.30
C GLY A 84 1.24 -2.10 9.60
N HIS A 85 2.56 -2.23 9.66
CA HIS A 85 3.44 -1.87 10.77
C HIS A 85 3.09 -2.59 12.10
N GLY A 86 2.61 -3.84 12.01
CA GLY A 86 2.34 -4.68 13.16
C GLY A 86 1.04 -5.51 13.05
N ASN A 87 0.31 -5.66 14.14
CA ASN A 87 -0.94 -6.43 14.18
C ASN A 87 -2.17 -5.61 13.73
N ALA A 88 -3.38 -6.15 13.88
CA ALA A 88 -4.63 -5.47 13.49
C ALA A 88 -4.83 -4.12 14.19
N LEU A 89 -4.41 -3.95 15.44
CA LEU A 89 -4.50 -2.66 16.15
C LEU A 89 -3.53 -1.62 15.56
N ASN A 90 -2.32 -2.07 15.19
CA ASN A 90 -1.38 -1.21 14.47
C ASN A 90 -1.94 -0.82 13.11
N MET A 91 -2.58 -1.75 12.40
CA MET A 91 -3.20 -1.48 11.10
C MET A 91 -4.29 -0.39 11.18
N GLN A 92 -5.12 -0.40 12.21
CA GLN A 92 -6.10 0.69 12.43
C GLN A 92 -5.41 2.06 12.57
N ARG A 93 -4.31 2.11 13.30
CA ARG A 93 -3.53 3.34 13.47
C ARG A 93 -2.88 3.77 12.14
N THR A 94 -2.31 2.82 11.40
CA THR A 94 -1.68 3.06 10.09
C THR A 94 -2.70 3.62 9.10
N MET A 95 -3.88 3.01 9.00
CA MET A 95 -4.96 3.47 8.13
C MET A 95 -5.31 4.94 8.42
N ARG A 96 -5.63 5.25 9.69
CA ARG A 96 -6.01 6.61 10.10
C ARG A 96 -4.90 7.63 9.87
N LEU A 97 -3.64 7.24 10.06
CA LEU A 97 -2.50 8.14 9.89
C LEU A 97 -2.27 8.45 8.41
N PHE A 98 -2.25 7.43 7.56
CA PHE A 98 -1.97 7.61 6.12
C PHE A 98 -3.14 8.30 5.41
N GLU A 99 -4.39 7.98 5.78
CA GLU A 99 -5.56 8.67 5.27
C GLU A 99 -5.53 10.17 5.61
N ARG A 100 -5.19 10.53 6.86
CA ARG A 100 -4.99 11.94 7.27
C ARG A 100 -3.83 12.61 6.55
N ALA A 101 -2.78 11.87 6.21
CA ALA A 101 -1.68 12.38 5.40
C ALA A 101 -2.06 12.57 3.92
N GLY A 102 -3.22 12.07 3.49
CA GLY A 102 -3.77 12.26 2.15
C GLY A 102 -3.62 11.06 1.22
N ALA A 103 -3.45 9.84 1.76
CA ALA A 103 -3.53 8.62 0.97
C ALA A 103 -4.95 8.37 0.46
N ASP A 104 -5.09 7.98 -0.82
CA ASP A 104 -6.36 7.56 -1.43
C ASP A 104 -6.49 6.04 -1.43
N ALA A 105 -5.38 5.31 -1.30
CA ALA A 105 -5.37 3.86 -1.11
C ALA A 105 -4.15 3.46 -0.25
N LEU A 106 -4.32 2.40 0.54
CA LEU A 106 -3.21 1.73 1.23
C LEU A 106 -3.05 0.32 0.68
N GLN A 107 -1.84 -0.01 0.24
CA GLN A 107 -1.46 -1.38 -0.06
C GLN A 107 -0.82 -2.00 1.18
N ILE A 108 -1.36 -3.12 1.64
CA ILE A 108 -0.85 -3.89 2.77
C ILE A 108 -0.52 -5.31 2.32
N GLU A 109 0.58 -5.87 2.80
CA GLU A 109 1.07 -7.20 2.42
C GLU A 109 1.01 -8.19 3.58
N ASP A 110 0.93 -9.50 3.25
CA ASP A 110 0.83 -10.59 4.22
C ASP A 110 2.19 -11.09 4.75
N GLN A 111 3.25 -10.31 4.60
CA GLN A 111 4.54 -10.67 5.19
C GLN A 111 4.56 -10.49 6.71
N SER A 112 5.28 -11.41 7.40
CA SER A 112 5.60 -11.24 8.82
C SER A 112 6.69 -10.18 9.00
N TYR A 113 6.75 -9.56 10.20
CA TYR A 113 7.82 -8.61 10.52
C TYR A 113 9.08 -9.36 11.01
N PRO A 114 10.30 -8.94 10.66
CA PRO A 114 10.62 -7.89 9.67
C PRO A 114 10.33 -8.35 8.23
N LYS A 115 9.66 -7.49 7.47
CA LYS A 115 9.34 -7.77 6.06
C LYS A 115 10.58 -7.66 5.18
N ARG A 116 10.50 -8.16 3.96
CA ARG A 116 11.53 -8.02 2.92
C ARG A 116 10.91 -7.49 1.64
N CYS A 117 11.70 -6.78 0.84
CA CYS A 117 11.29 -6.39 -0.50
C CYS A 117 10.79 -7.62 -1.28
N GLY A 118 9.69 -7.48 -2.02
CA GLY A 118 9.07 -8.57 -2.80
C GLY A 118 10.02 -9.32 -3.71
N HIS A 119 11.07 -8.65 -4.18
CA HIS A 119 12.11 -9.24 -5.05
C HIS A 119 13.18 -10.04 -4.29
N LEU A 120 13.18 -10.01 -2.95
CA LEU A 120 14.15 -10.74 -2.14
C LEU A 120 13.62 -12.13 -1.78
N ALA A 121 14.56 -13.07 -1.59
CA ALA A 121 14.26 -14.42 -1.12
C ALA A 121 13.96 -14.45 0.40
N GLU A 122 13.54 -15.63 0.90
CA GLU A 122 13.30 -15.90 2.32
C GLU A 122 12.19 -15.05 2.95
N LYS A 123 11.20 -14.64 2.16
CA LYS A 123 9.98 -14.03 2.69
C LYS A 123 9.27 -15.00 3.63
N ARG A 124 8.65 -14.47 4.68
CA ARG A 124 7.82 -15.23 5.62
C ARG A 124 6.45 -14.58 5.68
N LEU A 125 5.41 -15.39 5.66
CA LEU A 125 4.04 -14.92 5.67
C LEU A 125 3.43 -15.05 7.06
N VAL A 126 2.51 -14.15 7.37
CA VAL A 126 1.55 -14.35 8.46
C VAL A 126 0.48 -15.36 8.02
N SER A 127 -0.26 -15.91 8.97
CA SER A 127 -1.42 -16.76 8.63
C SER A 127 -2.46 -15.97 7.84
N THR A 128 -3.22 -16.66 6.97
CA THR A 128 -4.34 -16.06 6.25
C THR A 128 -5.33 -15.40 7.21
N ALA A 129 -5.61 -16.03 8.35
CA ALA A 129 -6.52 -15.49 9.37
C ALA A 129 -5.99 -14.17 9.98
N GLU A 130 -4.69 -14.05 10.20
CA GLU A 130 -4.09 -12.81 10.70
C GLU A 130 -4.21 -11.68 9.66
N MET A 131 -3.91 -11.97 8.39
CA MET A 131 -4.05 -10.96 7.32
C MET A 131 -5.51 -10.55 7.12
N VAL A 132 -6.47 -11.49 7.15
CA VAL A 132 -7.90 -11.20 7.15
C VAL A 132 -8.27 -10.24 8.28
N GLY A 133 -7.77 -10.48 9.50
CA GLY A 133 -7.98 -9.58 10.63
C GLY A 133 -7.39 -8.18 10.42
N LYS A 134 -6.22 -8.06 9.78
CA LYS A 134 -5.62 -6.77 9.42
C LYS A 134 -6.45 -6.04 8.36
N ILE A 135 -6.93 -6.74 7.33
CA ILE A 135 -7.78 -6.15 6.29
C ILE A 135 -9.09 -5.63 6.88
N ALA A 136 -9.78 -6.44 7.68
CA ALA A 136 -11.00 -6.02 8.37
C ALA A 136 -10.75 -4.79 9.25
N ALA A 137 -9.64 -4.77 10.01
CA ALA A 137 -9.24 -3.63 10.84
C ALA A 137 -8.96 -2.37 10.02
N ALA A 138 -8.38 -2.50 8.82
CA ALA A 138 -8.17 -1.38 7.90
C ALA A 138 -9.49 -0.83 7.38
N VAL A 139 -10.39 -1.71 6.92
CA VAL A 139 -11.72 -1.34 6.42
C VAL A 139 -12.55 -0.63 7.49
N ASP A 140 -12.55 -1.14 8.72
CA ASP A 140 -13.29 -0.55 9.85
C ASP A 140 -12.69 0.80 10.30
N ALA A 141 -11.38 0.98 10.13
CA ALA A 141 -10.68 2.16 10.63
C ALA A 141 -10.67 3.32 9.64
N ARG A 142 -10.90 3.09 8.34
CA ARG A 142 -10.92 4.14 7.32
C ARG A 142 -12.04 5.14 7.61
N HIS A 143 -11.74 6.42 7.41
CA HIS A 143 -12.72 7.48 7.60
C HIS A 143 -13.64 7.63 6.39
N SER A 144 -13.13 7.40 5.19
CA SER A 144 -13.85 7.50 3.92
C SER A 144 -13.94 6.16 3.20
N ALA A 145 -15.13 5.81 2.69
CA ALA A 145 -15.32 4.66 1.81
C ALA A 145 -14.64 4.84 0.41
N GLU A 146 -14.15 6.03 0.12
CA GLU A 146 -13.35 6.32 -1.08
C GLU A 146 -11.86 5.97 -0.88
N THR A 147 -11.39 5.83 0.37
CA THR A 147 -10.05 5.33 0.68
C THR A 147 -10.01 3.82 0.51
N LEU A 148 -9.19 3.33 -0.42
CA LEU A 148 -9.18 1.91 -0.79
C LEU A 148 -8.17 1.11 0.05
N VAL A 149 -8.50 -0.15 0.29
CA VAL A 149 -7.59 -1.16 0.85
C VAL A 149 -7.17 -2.12 -0.26
N ILE A 150 -5.89 -2.13 -0.59
CA ILE A 150 -5.29 -3.05 -1.57
C ILE A 150 -4.57 -4.14 -0.78
N ALA A 151 -5.05 -5.38 -0.88
CA ALA A 151 -4.42 -6.51 -0.22
C ALA A 151 -3.41 -7.18 -1.17
N ARG A 152 -2.14 -7.18 -0.76
CA ARG A 152 -1.06 -7.88 -1.46
C ARG A 152 -0.77 -9.21 -0.77
N THR A 153 -0.54 -10.24 -1.57
CA THR A 153 0.03 -11.50 -1.08
C THR A 153 1.35 -11.81 -1.77
N ASP A 154 2.35 -12.14 -0.98
CA ASP A 154 3.66 -12.61 -1.44
C ASP A 154 3.74 -14.15 -1.46
N ALA A 155 2.60 -14.84 -1.48
CA ALA A 155 2.52 -16.27 -1.28
C ALA A 155 3.00 -17.10 -2.49
N ILE A 156 3.06 -16.55 -3.70
CA ILE A 156 3.50 -17.33 -4.87
C ILE A 156 4.88 -17.95 -4.61
N ALA A 157 5.82 -17.15 -4.14
CA ALA A 157 7.19 -17.60 -3.91
C ALA A 157 7.36 -18.48 -2.66
N VAL A 158 6.39 -18.47 -1.71
CA VAL A 158 6.50 -19.15 -0.41
C VAL A 158 5.64 -20.41 -0.36
N GLU A 159 4.40 -20.35 -0.86
CA GLU A 159 3.39 -21.41 -0.75
C GLU A 159 2.90 -21.89 -2.12
N GLY A 160 3.27 -21.21 -3.22
CA GLY A 160 2.89 -21.52 -4.58
C GLY A 160 1.61 -20.80 -5.03
N PHE A 161 1.36 -20.84 -6.36
CA PHE A 161 0.31 -20.07 -7.02
C PHE A 161 -1.10 -20.36 -6.50
N ALA A 162 -1.45 -21.65 -6.30
CA ALA A 162 -2.79 -22.03 -5.84
C ALA A 162 -3.11 -21.47 -4.46
N ALA A 163 -2.13 -21.53 -3.52
CA ALA A 163 -2.27 -20.97 -2.19
C ALA A 163 -2.38 -19.44 -2.23
N ALA A 164 -1.62 -18.78 -3.11
CA ALA A 164 -1.70 -17.33 -3.28
C ALA A 164 -3.11 -16.89 -3.76
N ILE A 165 -3.71 -17.63 -4.69
CA ILE A 165 -5.08 -17.34 -5.17
C ILE A 165 -6.12 -17.59 -4.08
N ASP A 166 -5.99 -18.66 -3.27
CA ASP A 166 -6.89 -18.91 -2.12
C ASP A 166 -6.79 -17.75 -1.10
N ARG A 167 -5.56 -17.32 -0.76
CA ARG A 167 -5.36 -16.16 0.11
C ARG A 167 -6.02 -14.91 -0.45
N ALA A 168 -5.78 -14.60 -1.73
CA ALA A 168 -6.35 -13.43 -2.39
C ALA A 168 -7.90 -13.45 -2.36
N GLY A 169 -8.53 -14.60 -2.57
CA GLY A 169 -9.98 -14.78 -2.44
C GLY A 169 -10.47 -14.42 -1.03
N ARG A 170 -9.81 -14.94 0.01
CA ARG A 170 -10.15 -14.62 1.40
C ARG A 170 -9.93 -13.15 1.76
N TYR A 171 -8.94 -12.51 1.15
CA TYR A 171 -8.69 -11.07 1.35
C TYR A 171 -9.79 -10.22 0.71
N ALA A 172 -10.30 -10.62 -0.46
CA ALA A 172 -11.46 -9.97 -1.07
C ALA A 172 -12.72 -10.15 -0.20
N GLU A 173 -12.98 -11.35 0.33
CA GLU A 173 -14.08 -11.63 1.25
C GLU A 173 -13.98 -10.81 2.55
N ALA A 174 -12.75 -10.51 3.02
CA ALA A 174 -12.50 -9.67 4.19
C ALA A 174 -12.72 -8.17 3.93
N GLY A 175 -13.01 -7.76 2.69
CA GLY A 175 -13.34 -6.39 2.31
C GLY A 175 -12.21 -5.61 1.64
N ALA A 176 -11.15 -6.27 1.15
CA ALA A 176 -10.17 -5.61 0.31
C ALA A 176 -10.83 -5.12 -0.99
N ASP A 177 -10.57 -3.86 -1.35
CA ASP A 177 -11.15 -3.22 -2.54
C ASP A 177 -10.41 -3.62 -3.83
N ALA A 178 -9.14 -4.01 -3.72
CA ALA A 178 -8.32 -4.52 -4.80
C ALA A 178 -7.29 -5.53 -4.29
N LEU A 179 -6.77 -6.35 -5.22
CA LEU A 179 -5.82 -7.42 -4.91
C LEU A 179 -4.54 -7.24 -5.72
N PHE A 180 -3.41 -7.56 -5.10
CA PHE A 180 -2.12 -7.67 -5.74
C PHE A 180 -1.50 -9.03 -5.38
N VAL A 181 -1.28 -9.87 -6.37
CA VAL A 181 -0.70 -11.21 -6.20
C VAL A 181 0.71 -11.18 -6.77
N GLU A 182 1.70 -11.16 -5.87
CA GLU A 182 3.13 -11.08 -6.17
C GLU A 182 3.74 -12.46 -6.45
#